data_7c5109e06f38cf45df15b1a4ad365f0e
#
_entry.id   7c5109e06f38cf45df15b1a4ad365f0e
#
_cell.length_a   1.000
_cell.length_b   1.000
_cell.length_c   1.000
_cell.angle_alpha   90.00
_cell.angle_beta   90.00
_cell.angle_gamma   90.00
#
_symmetry.space_group_name_H-M   'P 1'
#
loop_
_entity.id
_entity.type
_entity.pdbx_description
1 polymer ?
#
loop_
_entity_poly.entity_id
_entity_poly.type
_entity_poly.pdbx_seq_one_letter_code
_entity_poly.pdbx_strand_id
1 'polypeptide(L)'
;MTDAVTSTGIHVLPVTGIPEIHAGDDLVRALVRALSPADGTPGGDLRDGDVLCLSTKVVSKAAGLVIPPEDKQRAIAASTVRLVARRHGARTTTSVVEIPAGPVMAAAGIDASNSPDGLLLLPEDPDAAAAHLLEGITALTGRRIGLVLT
;
A
#
# COMPACT_ATOMS: atom_id res chain seq x y z
N MET A 1 41.07 15.57 7.17
CA MET A 1 39.80 16.21 6.76
C MET A 1 39.24 15.33 5.65
N THR A 2 38.29 14.48 5.98
CA THR A 2 37.68 13.57 5.03
C THR A 2 36.47 14.31 4.48
N ASP A 3 36.53 14.72 3.22
CA ASP A 3 35.38 15.30 2.52
C ASP A 3 34.20 14.30 2.57
N ALA A 4 33.16 14.69 3.28
CA ALA A 4 31.90 14.00 3.20
C ALA A 4 31.39 14.18 1.77
N VAL A 5 31.44 13.10 0.97
CA VAL A 5 30.80 13.04 -0.34
C VAL A 5 29.30 13.19 -0.08
N THR A 6 28.79 14.39 -0.29
CA THR A 6 27.34 14.66 -0.30
C THR A 6 26.77 13.96 -1.54
N SER A 7 26.27 12.76 -1.38
CA SER A 7 25.55 12.06 -2.44
C SER A 7 24.29 12.87 -2.77
N THR A 8 24.25 13.46 -3.96
CA THR A 8 23.09 14.20 -4.49
C THR A 8 22.14 13.27 -5.25
N GLY A 9 21.83 12.12 -4.68
CA GLY A 9 20.98 11.11 -5.32
C GLY A 9 19.83 10.66 -4.40
N ILE A 10 18.83 9.99 -5.00
CA ILE A 10 17.81 9.25 -4.28
C ILE A 10 18.33 7.83 -4.10
N HIS A 11 18.30 7.32 -2.86
CA HIS A 11 18.61 5.94 -2.55
C HIS A 11 17.30 5.19 -2.33
N VAL A 12 17.06 4.14 -3.10
CA VAL A 12 15.91 3.26 -2.97
C VAL A 12 16.38 1.94 -2.37
N LEU A 13 15.86 1.59 -1.21
CA LEU A 13 16.23 0.38 -0.49
C LEU A 13 15.00 -0.53 -0.34
N PRO A 14 15.11 -1.83 -0.63
CA PRO A 14 14.02 -2.76 -0.37
C PRO A 14 13.87 -3.00 1.13
N VAL A 15 12.63 -2.97 1.63
CA VAL A 15 12.29 -3.45 2.97
C VAL A 15 12.02 -4.95 2.85
N THR A 16 12.85 -5.76 3.49
CA THR A 16 12.76 -7.23 3.44
C THR A 16 12.26 -7.79 4.77
N GLY A 17 11.89 -9.08 4.80
CA GLY A 17 11.48 -9.74 6.04
C GLY A 17 10.05 -9.45 6.49
N ILE A 18 9.23 -8.79 5.66
CA ILE A 18 7.79 -8.68 5.91
C ILE A 18 7.16 -10.05 5.64
N PRO A 19 6.45 -10.64 6.61
CA PRO A 19 5.77 -11.92 6.40
C PRO A 19 4.58 -11.77 5.44
N GLU A 20 3.96 -12.89 5.06
CA GLU A 20 2.64 -12.83 4.45
C GLU A 20 1.65 -12.17 5.43
N ILE A 21 0.92 -11.17 4.95
CA ILE A 21 -0.02 -10.41 5.76
C ILE A 21 -1.42 -10.98 5.58
N HIS A 22 -2.12 -11.17 6.70
CA HIS A 22 -3.49 -11.68 6.78
C HIS A 22 -4.39 -10.66 7.48
N ALA A 23 -5.70 -10.87 7.36
CA ALA A 23 -6.69 -10.04 8.03
C ALA A 23 -6.50 -10.04 9.55
N GLY A 24 -6.44 -8.85 10.13
CA GLY A 24 -6.24 -8.65 11.57
C GLY A 24 -4.77 -8.59 12.02
N ASP A 25 -3.81 -8.76 11.12
CA ASP A 25 -2.40 -8.61 11.47
C ASP A 25 -2.08 -7.15 11.87
N ASP A 26 -1.20 -7.01 12.87
CA ASP A 26 -0.65 -5.72 13.28
C ASP A 26 0.42 -5.27 12.27
N LEU A 27 -0.05 -4.60 11.22
CA LEU A 27 0.80 -4.14 10.13
C LEU A 27 1.87 -3.14 10.60
N VAL A 28 1.57 -2.30 11.58
CA VAL A 28 2.54 -1.34 12.14
C VAL A 28 3.73 -2.10 12.73
N ARG A 29 3.46 -3.11 13.56
CA ARG A 29 4.54 -3.91 14.17
C ARG A 29 5.30 -4.74 13.14
N ALA A 30 4.61 -5.29 12.13
CA ALA A 30 5.27 -6.02 11.06
C ALA A 30 6.24 -5.13 10.29
N LEU A 31 5.81 -3.91 9.93
CA LEU A 31 6.65 -2.91 9.26
C LEU A 31 7.83 -2.47 10.14
N VAL A 32 7.59 -2.13 11.40
CA VAL A 32 8.66 -1.68 12.30
C VAL A 32 9.73 -2.75 12.50
N ARG A 33 9.34 -4.02 12.62
CA ARG A 33 10.32 -5.12 12.68
C ARG A 33 11.16 -5.24 11.42
N ALA A 34 10.56 -5.08 10.25
CA ALA A 34 11.26 -5.14 8.97
C ALA A 34 12.14 -3.92 8.72
N LEU A 35 11.75 -2.75 9.25
CA LEU A 35 12.50 -1.49 9.15
C LEU A 35 13.64 -1.37 10.16
N SER A 36 13.69 -2.23 11.19
CA SER A 36 14.71 -2.20 12.23
C SER A 36 15.16 -3.62 12.58
N PRO A 37 15.69 -4.40 11.60
CA PRO A 37 16.13 -5.76 11.86
C PRO A 37 17.33 -5.76 12.80
N ALA A 38 17.32 -6.68 13.77
CA ALA A 38 18.38 -6.82 14.76
C ALA A 38 19.71 -7.31 14.18
N ASP A 39 19.72 -7.79 12.93
CA ASP A 39 20.86 -8.40 12.26
C ASP A 39 21.64 -7.46 11.33
N GLY A 40 21.26 -6.17 11.27
CA GLY A 40 21.94 -5.18 10.43
C GLY A 40 21.73 -5.35 8.92
N THR A 41 20.67 -6.07 8.51
CA THR A 41 20.29 -6.23 7.09
C THR A 41 20.13 -4.87 6.40
N PRO A 42 20.71 -4.65 5.20
CA PRO A 42 20.54 -3.41 4.46
C PRO A 42 19.06 -3.08 4.21
N GLY A 43 18.67 -1.84 4.50
CA GLY A 43 17.28 -1.36 4.39
C GLY A 43 16.56 -1.23 5.73
N GLY A 44 17.18 -1.71 6.84
CA GLY A 44 16.58 -1.71 8.15
C GLY A 44 16.93 -0.54 9.07
N ASP A 45 17.62 0.47 8.60
CA ASP A 45 18.03 1.61 9.44
C ASP A 45 17.21 2.86 9.07
N LEU A 46 15.97 2.88 9.54
CA LEU A 46 15.04 3.99 9.29
C LEU A 46 15.58 5.31 9.87
N ARG A 47 15.60 6.36 9.05
CA ARG A 47 16.13 7.68 9.40
C ARG A 47 15.08 8.77 9.27
N ASP A 48 15.27 9.84 9.99
CA ASP A 48 14.47 11.05 9.81
C ASP A 48 14.61 11.58 8.38
N GLY A 49 13.48 11.84 7.73
CA GLY A 49 13.40 12.28 6.35
C GLY A 49 13.26 11.17 5.32
N ASP A 50 13.32 9.89 5.71
CA ASP A 50 13.02 8.79 4.80
C ASP A 50 11.54 8.80 4.36
N VAL A 51 11.27 8.21 3.20
CA VAL A 51 9.91 8.00 2.68
C VAL A 51 9.68 6.51 2.50
N LEU A 52 8.74 5.97 3.26
CA LEU A 52 8.28 4.60 3.11
C LEU A 52 7.22 4.52 2.02
N CYS A 53 7.51 3.79 0.93
CA CYS A 53 6.54 3.46 -0.11
C CYS A 53 5.96 2.07 0.18
N LEU A 54 4.66 2.00 0.41
CA LEU A 54 3.96 0.77 0.76
C LEU A 54 2.86 0.48 -0.25
N SER A 55 2.78 -0.75 -0.73
CA SER A 55 1.67 -1.16 -1.58
C SER A 55 0.36 -1.15 -0.79
N THR A 56 -0.66 -0.50 -1.32
CA THR A 56 -2.02 -0.48 -0.75
C THR A 56 -2.58 -1.89 -0.53
N LYS A 57 -2.18 -2.86 -1.36
CA LYS A 57 -2.53 -4.27 -1.19
C LYS A 57 -2.25 -4.79 0.22
N VAL A 58 -1.12 -4.43 0.81
CA VAL A 58 -0.72 -4.90 2.15
C VAL A 58 -1.67 -4.35 3.20
N VAL A 59 -2.08 -3.09 3.05
CA VAL A 59 -3.08 -2.45 3.91
C VAL A 59 -4.43 -3.13 3.76
N SER A 60 -4.85 -3.38 2.52
CA SER A 60 -6.12 -4.07 2.23
C SER A 60 -6.17 -5.47 2.83
N LYS A 61 -5.07 -6.23 2.76
CA LYS A 61 -4.96 -7.56 3.39
C LYS A 61 -5.09 -7.46 4.90
N ALA A 62 -4.32 -6.59 5.55
CA ALA A 62 -4.38 -6.42 7.01
C ALA A 62 -5.77 -6.00 7.49
N ALA A 63 -6.45 -5.15 6.72
CA ALA A 63 -7.82 -4.71 7.01
C ALA A 63 -8.90 -5.74 6.62
N GLY A 64 -8.54 -6.88 6.02
CA GLY A 64 -9.49 -7.90 5.59
C GLY A 64 -10.43 -7.45 4.46
N LEU A 65 -10.01 -6.50 3.62
CA LEU A 65 -10.79 -5.96 2.53
C LEU A 65 -10.78 -6.91 1.32
N VAL A 66 -11.32 -8.10 1.52
CA VAL A 66 -11.36 -9.18 0.53
C VAL A 66 -12.80 -9.46 0.14
N ILE A 67 -13.04 -9.64 -1.16
CA ILE A 67 -14.34 -10.05 -1.69
C ILE A 67 -14.20 -11.28 -2.61
N PRO A 68 -15.21 -12.10 -2.75
CA PRO A 68 -15.21 -13.19 -3.73
C PRO A 68 -15.22 -12.64 -5.17
N PRO A 69 -14.58 -13.36 -6.13
CA PRO A 69 -14.47 -12.90 -7.52
C PRO A 69 -15.80 -12.58 -8.21
N GLU A 70 -16.87 -13.29 -7.87
CA GLU A 70 -18.23 -13.07 -8.37
C GLU A 70 -18.81 -11.71 -8.00
N ASP A 71 -18.34 -11.12 -6.89
CA ASP A 71 -18.79 -9.81 -6.42
C ASP A 71 -18.10 -8.63 -7.12
N LYS A 72 -17.13 -8.88 -7.98
CA LYS A 72 -16.32 -7.84 -8.63
C LYS A 72 -17.14 -6.72 -9.27
N GLN A 73 -18.15 -7.07 -10.05
CA GLN A 73 -18.93 -6.07 -10.77
C GLN A 73 -19.80 -5.23 -9.82
N ARG A 74 -20.29 -5.85 -8.76
CA ARG A 74 -21.04 -5.16 -7.69
C ARG A 74 -20.14 -4.19 -6.95
N ALA A 75 -18.93 -4.61 -6.61
CA ALA A 75 -17.95 -3.78 -5.92
C ALA A 75 -17.48 -2.59 -6.79
N ILE A 76 -17.20 -2.81 -8.09
CA ILE A 76 -16.89 -1.72 -9.02
C ILE A 76 -18.05 -0.70 -9.05
N ALA A 77 -19.31 -1.18 -9.18
CA ALA A 77 -20.46 -0.29 -9.24
C ALA A 77 -20.62 0.53 -7.94
N ALA A 78 -20.43 -0.12 -6.78
CA ALA A 78 -20.53 0.53 -5.47
C ALA A 78 -19.43 1.58 -5.25
N SER A 79 -18.23 1.35 -5.79
CA SER A 79 -17.08 2.25 -5.68
C SER A 79 -16.99 3.25 -6.86
N THR A 80 -18.03 3.39 -7.68
CA THR A 80 -18.02 4.30 -8.83
C THR A 80 -18.78 5.58 -8.52
N VAL A 81 -18.08 6.71 -8.51
CA VAL A 81 -18.68 8.04 -8.54
C VAL A 81 -19.10 8.39 -9.97
N ARG A 82 -18.19 8.15 -10.92
CA ARG A 82 -18.41 8.47 -12.33
C ARG A 82 -17.65 7.50 -13.24
N LEU A 83 -18.31 7.01 -14.27
CA LEU A 83 -17.65 6.27 -15.36
C LEU A 83 -16.90 7.26 -16.26
N VAL A 84 -15.60 7.07 -16.39
CA VAL A 84 -14.73 7.90 -17.24
C VAL A 84 -14.56 7.30 -18.62
N ALA A 85 -14.27 5.99 -18.67
CA ALA A 85 -14.07 5.27 -19.92
C ALA A 85 -14.37 3.77 -19.77
N ARG A 86 -14.55 3.11 -20.92
CA ARG A 86 -14.54 1.64 -21.02
C ARG A 86 -13.47 1.19 -21.98
N ARG A 87 -12.63 0.28 -21.54
CA ARG A 87 -11.64 -0.37 -22.40
C ARG A 87 -12.17 -1.75 -22.76
N HIS A 88 -12.46 -1.94 -24.05
CA HIS A 88 -12.86 -3.23 -24.58
C HIS A 88 -11.61 -4.02 -24.97
N GLY A 89 -11.37 -5.13 -24.28
CA GLY A 89 -10.36 -6.12 -24.66
C GLY A 89 -11.00 -7.30 -25.38
N ALA A 90 -10.18 -8.23 -25.89
CA ALA A 90 -10.67 -9.39 -26.63
C ALA A 90 -11.59 -10.33 -25.79
N ARG A 91 -11.43 -10.35 -24.47
CA ARG A 91 -12.15 -11.25 -23.57
C ARG A 91 -12.89 -10.55 -22.44
N THR A 92 -12.54 -9.30 -22.15
CA THR A 92 -13.08 -8.57 -21.01
C THR A 92 -13.25 -7.09 -21.32
N THR A 93 -14.24 -6.47 -20.72
CA THR A 93 -14.39 -5.02 -20.69
C THR A 93 -13.97 -4.51 -19.32
N THR A 94 -13.02 -3.59 -19.28
CA THR A 94 -12.58 -2.93 -18.05
C THR A 94 -13.18 -1.53 -18.01
N SER A 95 -13.88 -1.21 -16.94
CA SER A 95 -14.35 0.15 -16.65
C SER A 95 -13.23 0.93 -16.01
N VAL A 96 -13.04 2.16 -16.45
CA VAL A 96 -12.19 3.17 -15.82
C VAL A 96 -13.13 4.15 -15.14
N VAL A 97 -13.03 4.28 -13.84
CA VAL A 97 -14.01 4.99 -13.02
C VAL A 97 -13.29 5.93 -12.05
N GLU A 98 -13.97 7.02 -11.73
CA GLU A 98 -13.61 7.86 -10.60
C GLU A 98 -14.17 7.24 -9.33
N ILE A 99 -13.32 7.07 -8.31
CA ILE A 99 -13.70 6.50 -7.03
C ILE A 99 -13.93 7.60 -5.98
N PRO A 100 -14.63 7.31 -4.85
CA PRO A 100 -14.91 8.31 -3.81
C PRO A 100 -13.68 9.00 -3.23
N ALA A 101 -12.54 8.32 -3.16
CA ALA A 101 -11.26 8.89 -2.73
C ALA A 101 -10.64 9.87 -3.75
N GLY A 102 -11.25 10.07 -4.92
CA GLY A 102 -10.85 11.03 -5.95
C GLY A 102 -10.12 10.47 -7.16
N PRO A 103 -9.23 9.49 -7.06
CA PRO A 103 -8.50 8.97 -8.22
C PRO A 103 -9.39 8.32 -9.28
N VAL A 104 -8.92 8.40 -10.55
CA VAL A 104 -9.52 7.68 -11.67
C VAL A 104 -8.73 6.40 -11.90
N MET A 105 -9.40 5.25 -11.73
CA MET A 105 -8.75 3.94 -11.72
C MET A 105 -9.47 2.91 -12.58
N ALA A 106 -8.72 1.95 -13.12
CA ALA A 106 -9.28 0.78 -13.77
C ALA A 106 -9.94 -0.14 -12.73
N ALA A 107 -11.14 -0.64 -13.03
CA ALA A 107 -11.90 -1.52 -12.15
C ALA A 107 -12.03 -1.04 -10.71
N ALA A 108 -12.12 0.28 -10.51
CA ALA A 108 -12.16 0.94 -9.19
C ALA A 108 -10.96 0.59 -8.28
N GLY A 109 -9.81 0.24 -8.85
CA GLY A 109 -8.61 -0.14 -8.10
C GLY A 109 -8.65 -1.55 -7.49
N ILE A 110 -9.66 -2.36 -7.81
CA ILE A 110 -9.77 -3.73 -7.30
C ILE A 110 -8.63 -4.58 -7.85
N ASP A 111 -7.82 -5.12 -6.94
CA ASP A 111 -6.68 -5.96 -7.28
C ASP A 111 -7.07 -7.45 -7.27
N ALA A 112 -6.72 -8.15 -8.36
CA ALA A 112 -6.91 -9.58 -8.53
C ALA A 112 -5.60 -10.37 -8.46
N SER A 113 -4.47 -9.70 -8.20
CA SER A 113 -3.15 -10.32 -8.26
C SER A 113 -2.72 -10.86 -6.89
N ASN A 114 -2.14 -12.07 -6.86
CA ASN A 114 -1.56 -12.69 -5.66
C ASN A 114 -2.46 -12.68 -4.41
N SER A 115 -3.74 -12.89 -4.58
CA SER A 115 -4.68 -13.07 -3.48
C SER A 115 -5.43 -14.39 -3.67
N PRO A 116 -4.98 -15.49 -3.06
CA PRO A 116 -5.66 -16.78 -3.14
C PRO A 116 -7.07 -16.70 -2.52
N ASP A 117 -7.29 -15.77 -1.61
CA ASP A 117 -8.51 -15.63 -0.84
C ASP A 117 -9.59 -14.80 -1.57
N GLY A 118 -9.28 -14.18 -2.71
CA GLY A 118 -10.23 -13.38 -3.47
C GLY A 118 -9.65 -12.09 -4.05
N LEU A 119 -10.52 -11.12 -4.29
CA LEU A 119 -10.15 -9.81 -4.81
C LEU A 119 -9.99 -8.82 -3.67
N LEU A 120 -8.96 -7.99 -3.75
CA LEU A 120 -8.68 -6.96 -2.74
C LEU A 120 -9.31 -5.64 -3.15
N LEU A 121 -10.05 -5.05 -2.23
CA LEU A 121 -10.58 -3.69 -2.35
C LEU A 121 -9.56 -2.68 -1.82
N LEU A 122 -9.63 -1.44 -2.32
CA LEU A 122 -8.91 -0.33 -1.70
C LEU A 122 -9.52 0.04 -0.35
N PRO A 123 -8.74 0.58 0.59
CA PRO A 123 -9.29 1.25 1.76
C PRO A 123 -10.23 2.37 1.32
N GLU A 124 -11.31 2.58 2.08
CA GLU A 124 -12.29 3.64 1.79
C GLU A 124 -11.64 5.03 1.82
N ASP A 125 -10.76 5.24 2.80
CA ASP A 125 -9.93 6.44 2.95
C ASP A 125 -8.45 6.03 3.00
N PRO A 126 -7.74 6.02 1.86
CA PRO A 126 -6.32 5.68 1.81
C PRO A 126 -5.43 6.65 2.58
N ASP A 127 -5.80 7.94 2.64
CA ASP A 127 -5.02 8.95 3.35
C ASP A 127 -5.13 8.75 4.87
N ALA A 128 -6.32 8.46 5.38
CA ALA A 128 -6.50 8.09 6.79
C ALA A 128 -5.76 6.80 7.14
N ALA A 129 -5.76 5.80 6.26
CA ALA A 129 -5.00 4.57 6.46
C ALA A 129 -3.48 4.84 6.50
N ALA A 130 -2.98 5.70 5.60
CA ALA A 130 -1.59 6.11 5.60
C ALA A 130 -1.21 6.88 6.87
N ALA A 131 -2.05 7.82 7.30
CA ALA A 131 -1.84 8.60 8.53
C ALA A 131 -1.77 7.70 9.76
N HIS A 132 -2.68 6.74 9.90
CA HIS A 132 -2.68 5.79 11.00
C HIS A 132 -1.40 4.94 11.06
N LEU A 133 -0.94 4.43 9.91
CA LEU A 133 0.31 3.68 9.83
C LEU A 133 1.51 4.55 10.21
N LEU A 134 1.56 5.78 9.69
CA LEU A 134 2.63 6.74 9.97
C LEU A 134 2.70 7.09 11.45
N GLU A 135 1.57 7.36 12.09
CA GLU A 135 1.48 7.61 13.53
C GLU A 135 2.00 6.42 14.34
N GLY A 136 1.58 5.21 13.99
CA GLY A 136 2.02 4.00 14.67
C GLY A 136 3.53 3.75 14.52
N ILE A 137 4.07 3.90 13.30
CA ILE A 137 5.51 3.76 13.04
C ILE A 137 6.30 4.82 13.81
N THR A 138 5.84 6.07 13.77
CA THR A 138 6.49 7.18 14.48
C THR A 138 6.50 6.94 16.00
N ALA A 139 5.38 6.48 16.56
CA ALA A 139 5.27 6.18 17.98
C ALA A 139 6.23 5.08 18.45
N LEU A 140 6.45 4.04 17.62
CA LEU A 140 7.32 2.92 17.96
C LEU A 140 8.79 3.17 17.66
N THR A 141 9.12 4.00 16.67
CA THR A 141 10.51 4.22 16.23
C THR A 141 11.08 5.56 16.68
N GLY A 142 10.24 6.52 17.01
CA GLY A 142 10.64 7.92 17.27
C GLY A 142 11.12 8.65 16.01
N ARG A 143 11.00 8.06 14.81
CA ARG A 143 11.48 8.63 13.56
C ARG A 143 10.40 9.46 12.86
N ARG A 144 10.81 10.57 12.25
CA ARG A 144 9.95 11.44 11.44
C ARG A 144 10.16 11.10 9.98
N ILE A 145 9.24 10.35 9.39
CA ILE A 145 9.29 9.88 8.01
C ILE A 145 8.06 10.34 7.21
N GLY A 146 8.13 10.20 5.89
CA GLY A 146 6.95 10.21 5.02
C GLY A 146 6.44 8.79 4.77
N LEU A 147 5.15 8.67 4.42
CA LEU A 147 4.56 7.42 3.98
C LEU A 147 3.71 7.66 2.73
N VAL A 148 3.89 6.82 1.72
CA VAL A 148 3.12 6.84 0.47
C VAL A 148 2.50 5.46 0.26
N LEU A 149 1.19 5.41 0.08
CA LEU A 149 0.48 4.23 -0.40
C LEU A 149 0.42 4.24 -1.93
N THR A 150 0.80 3.11 -2.56
CA THR A 150 0.87 2.98 -4.03
C THR A 150 -0.06 1.88 -4.56
#